data_efca0b86fb59d2bfb84d771152ef12d9
#
_entry.id   efca0b86fb59d2bfb84d771152ef12d9
#
_cell.length_a   1.000
_cell.length_b   1.000
_cell.length_c   1.000
_cell.angle_alpha   90.00
_cell.angle_beta   90.00
_cell.angle_gamma   90.00
#
_symmetry.space_group_name_H-M   'P 1'
#
loop_
_entity.id
_entity.type
_entity.pdbx_description
1 polymer ?
#
loop_
_entity_poly.entity_id
_entity_poly.type
_entity_poly.pdbx_seq_one_letter_code
_entity_poly.pdbx_strand_id
1 'polypeptide(L)'
;MIVRIWHGWTTRANADAYEHLLHEEIFVGIRNREIEGFRGIQLLRRRLADGVEFVTIMTFDSLEAVRDFAGADYEQAVVPPKARALLARFDERSAHYEVVI
;
A
#
# COMPACT_ATOMS: atom_id res chain seq x y z
N MET A 1 -13.66 1.02 -12.07
CA MET A 1 -12.96 1.15 -10.78
C MET A 1 -11.83 0.15 -10.71
N ILE A 2 -10.68 0.59 -10.26
CA ILE A 2 -9.46 -0.22 -10.19
C ILE A 2 -9.07 -0.39 -8.74
N VAL A 3 -8.69 -1.60 -8.37
CA VAL A 3 -8.15 -1.90 -7.04
C VAL A 3 -6.67 -2.26 -7.19
N ARG A 4 -5.83 -1.58 -6.42
CA ARG A 4 -4.39 -1.82 -6.34
C ARG A 4 -4.11 -2.61 -5.07
N ILE A 5 -3.45 -3.76 -5.20
CA ILE A 5 -3.14 -4.64 -4.06
C ILE A 5 -1.63 -4.85 -3.98
N TRP A 6 -1.10 -4.69 -2.78
CA TRP A 6 0.33 -4.84 -2.52
C TRP A 6 0.55 -5.55 -1.19
N HIS A 7 1.58 -6.38 -1.12
CA HIS A 7 1.93 -7.16 0.05
C HIS A 7 3.31 -6.77 0.58
N GLY A 8 3.40 -6.62 1.91
CA GLY A 8 4.65 -6.46 2.61
C GLY A 8 4.65 -7.29 3.89
N TRP A 9 5.84 -7.62 4.39
CA TRP A 9 6.01 -8.47 5.58
C TRP A 9 6.95 -7.80 6.56
N THR A 10 6.62 -7.86 7.84
CA THR A 10 7.46 -7.37 8.92
C THR A 10 7.83 -8.52 9.85
N THR A 11 8.85 -8.28 10.68
CA THR A 11 9.02 -9.08 11.91
C THR A 11 7.87 -8.77 12.85
N ARG A 12 7.66 -9.64 13.84
CA ARG A 12 6.68 -9.36 14.91
C ARG A 12 7.03 -8.11 15.68
N ALA A 13 8.32 -7.88 15.90
CA ALA A 13 8.81 -6.70 16.62
C ALA A 13 8.47 -5.39 15.92
N ASN A 14 8.47 -5.37 14.59
CA ASN A 14 8.24 -4.16 13.80
C ASN A 14 6.78 -3.97 13.36
N ALA A 15 5.91 -4.95 13.59
CA ALA A 15 4.55 -4.92 13.03
C ALA A 15 3.72 -3.73 13.50
N ASP A 16 3.71 -3.46 14.80
CA ASP A 16 2.92 -2.35 15.33
C ASP A 16 3.48 -1.00 14.91
N ALA A 17 4.80 -0.87 14.85
CA ALA A 17 5.44 0.36 14.37
C ALA A 17 5.13 0.61 12.90
N TYR A 18 5.11 -0.44 12.08
CA TYR A 18 4.76 -0.34 10.66
C TYR A 18 3.31 0.10 10.47
N GLU A 19 2.38 -0.54 11.18
CA GLU A 19 0.97 -0.16 11.13
C GLU A 19 0.77 1.30 11.54
N HIS A 20 1.41 1.72 12.63
CA HIS A 20 1.34 3.09 13.12
C HIS A 20 1.89 4.09 12.10
N LEU A 21 3.03 3.78 11.49
CA LEU A 21 3.64 4.63 10.47
C LEU A 21 2.71 4.83 9.27
N LEU A 22 2.08 3.75 8.79
CA LEU A 22 1.17 3.85 7.65
C LEU A 22 -0.07 4.66 8.00
N HIS A 23 -0.67 4.38 9.15
CA HIS A 23 -1.91 5.04 9.56
C HIS A 23 -1.68 6.53 9.84
N GLU A 24 -0.60 6.89 10.53
CA GLU A 24 -0.38 8.25 11.03
C GLU A 24 0.38 9.15 10.07
N GLU A 25 1.21 8.59 9.18
CA GLU A 25 2.03 9.40 8.29
C GLU A 25 1.79 9.11 6.82
N ILE A 26 1.97 7.86 6.39
CA ILE A 26 1.99 7.54 4.96
C ILE A 26 0.61 7.71 4.34
N PHE A 27 -0.43 7.15 4.94
CA PHE A 27 -1.78 7.26 4.41
C PHE A 27 -2.31 8.69 4.52
N VAL A 28 -1.96 9.41 5.56
CA VAL A 28 -2.29 10.83 5.70
C VAL A 28 -1.64 11.64 4.56
N GLY A 29 -0.36 11.37 4.28
CA GLY A 29 0.36 12.02 3.18
C GLY A 29 -0.27 11.73 1.82
N ILE A 30 -0.71 10.49 1.59
CA ILE A 30 -1.39 10.12 0.34
C ILE A 30 -2.71 10.88 0.21
N ARG A 31 -3.53 10.91 1.25
CA ARG A 31 -4.82 11.65 1.23
C ARG A 31 -4.60 13.14 0.98
N ASN A 32 -3.55 13.70 1.57
CA ASN A 32 -3.24 15.13 1.42
C ASN A 32 -2.78 15.51 0.02
N ARG A 33 -2.37 14.54 -0.82
CA ARG A 33 -2.06 14.79 -2.22
C ARG A 33 -3.30 15.11 -3.06
N GLU A 34 -4.49 14.78 -2.56
CA GLU A 34 -5.77 15.03 -3.23
C GLU A 34 -5.76 14.52 -4.67
N ILE A 35 -5.30 13.29 -4.88
CA ILE A 35 -5.24 12.67 -6.20
C ILE A 35 -6.66 12.48 -6.73
N GLU A 36 -6.94 13.06 -7.90
CA GLU A 36 -8.22 12.90 -8.55
C GLU A 36 -8.45 11.43 -8.88
N GLY A 37 -9.60 10.90 -8.48
CA GLY A 37 -9.95 9.51 -8.70
C GLY A 37 -9.48 8.55 -7.63
N PHE A 38 -8.71 9.00 -6.63
CA PHE A 38 -8.39 8.17 -5.47
C PHE A 38 -9.62 8.08 -4.56
N ARG A 39 -10.05 6.86 -4.22
CA ARG A 39 -11.29 6.63 -3.46
C ARG A 39 -11.07 6.12 -2.05
N GLY A 40 -10.00 5.46 -1.77
CA GLY A 40 -9.75 4.98 -0.43
C GLY A 40 -8.60 4.03 -0.33
N ILE A 41 -8.24 3.71 0.93
CA ILE A 41 -7.13 2.84 1.24
C ILE A 41 -7.49 2.03 2.48
N GLN A 42 -7.17 0.74 2.44
CA GLN A 42 -7.30 -0.17 3.58
C GLN A 42 -5.98 -0.85 3.82
N LEU A 43 -5.68 -1.09 5.09
CA LEU A 43 -4.54 -1.89 5.51
C LEU A 43 -5.07 -3.12 6.22
N LEU A 44 -4.70 -4.29 5.74
CA LEU A 44 -5.02 -5.58 6.37
C LEU A 44 -3.75 -6.17 6.93
N ARG A 45 -3.85 -6.91 8.01
CA ARG A 45 -2.71 -7.63 8.57
C ARG A 45 -3.12 -9.01 9.06
N ARG A 46 -2.19 -9.97 8.97
CA ARG A 46 -2.37 -11.28 9.60
C ARG A 46 -1.05 -11.78 10.19
N ARG A 47 -1.17 -12.50 11.27
CA ARG A 47 -0.02 -13.12 11.95
C ARG A 47 0.37 -14.40 11.21
N LEU A 48 1.67 -14.54 10.95
CA LEU A 48 2.26 -15.75 10.40
C LEU A 48 3.17 -16.39 11.44
N ALA A 49 3.66 -17.61 11.17
CA ALA A 49 4.58 -18.28 12.08
C ALA A 49 5.87 -17.49 12.31
N ASP A 50 6.36 -16.79 11.27
CA ASP A 50 7.66 -16.11 11.26
C ASP A 50 7.54 -14.59 11.15
N GLY A 51 6.35 -14.02 11.32
CA GLY A 51 6.19 -12.57 11.22
C GLY A 51 4.75 -12.15 11.01
N VAL A 52 4.57 -10.99 10.38
CA VAL A 52 3.25 -10.42 10.09
C VAL A 52 3.18 -9.99 8.63
N GLU A 53 2.14 -10.43 7.94
CA GLU A 53 1.85 -9.97 6.58
C GLU A 53 0.92 -8.77 6.62
N PHE A 54 1.24 -7.77 5.82
CA PHE A 54 0.38 -6.60 5.59
C PHE A 54 -0.05 -6.57 4.13
N VAL A 55 -1.33 -6.27 3.91
CA VAL A 55 -1.86 -6.07 2.57
C VAL A 55 -2.44 -4.67 2.51
N THR A 56 -1.97 -3.88 1.55
CA THR A 56 -2.52 -2.54 1.28
C THR A 56 -3.44 -2.65 0.08
N ILE A 57 -4.67 -2.20 0.25
CA ILE A 57 -5.67 -2.18 -0.80
C ILE A 57 -6.08 -0.73 -1.05
N MET A 58 -5.80 -0.24 -2.25
CA MET A 58 -6.17 1.11 -2.67
C MET A 58 -7.18 1.04 -3.80
N THR A 59 -8.17 1.92 -3.77
CA THR A 59 -9.21 1.97 -4.78
C THR A 59 -9.13 3.28 -5.56
N PHE A 60 -9.18 3.19 -6.89
CA PHE A 60 -9.10 4.31 -7.82
C PHE A 60 -10.20 4.21 -8.87
N ASP A 61 -10.61 5.35 -9.41
CA ASP A 61 -11.61 5.39 -10.49
C ASP A 61 -11.07 4.81 -11.81
N SER A 62 -9.75 4.92 -12.04
CA SER A 62 -9.14 4.60 -13.33
C SER A 62 -7.66 4.27 -13.18
N LEU A 63 -7.05 3.68 -14.23
CA LEU A 63 -5.60 3.50 -14.31
C LEU A 63 -4.86 4.84 -14.39
N GLU A 64 -5.49 5.86 -14.94
CA GLU A 64 -4.90 7.19 -14.98
C GLU A 64 -4.67 7.72 -13.56
N ALA A 65 -5.65 7.55 -12.67
CA ALA A 65 -5.50 7.91 -11.27
C ALA A 65 -4.40 7.09 -10.58
N VAL A 66 -4.25 5.82 -10.92
CA VAL A 66 -3.15 4.98 -10.41
C VAL A 66 -1.79 5.55 -10.86
N ARG A 67 -1.67 5.98 -12.13
CA ARG A 67 -0.44 6.61 -12.64
C ARG A 67 -0.13 7.91 -11.92
N ASP A 68 -1.13 8.70 -11.61
CA ASP A 68 -0.94 9.94 -10.84
C ASP A 68 -0.39 9.65 -9.44
N PHE A 69 -0.75 8.52 -8.86
CA PHE A 69 -0.23 8.09 -7.57
C PHE A 69 1.19 7.50 -7.70
N ALA A 70 1.38 6.55 -8.59
CA ALA A 70 2.57 5.67 -8.62
C ALA A 70 3.57 6.01 -9.73
N GLY A 71 3.21 6.84 -10.69
CA GLY A 71 4.06 7.20 -11.82
C GLY A 71 3.81 6.34 -13.06
N ALA A 72 4.62 6.55 -14.10
CA ALA A 72 4.43 5.90 -15.40
C ALA A 72 4.54 4.38 -15.31
N ASP A 73 5.50 3.86 -14.56
CA ASP A 73 5.60 2.43 -14.24
C ASP A 73 4.76 2.16 -12.99
N TYR A 74 3.45 2.22 -13.15
CA TYR A 74 2.51 2.24 -12.03
C TYR A 74 2.43 0.94 -11.25
N GLU A 75 2.95 -0.16 -11.78
CA GLU A 75 3.02 -1.44 -11.04
C GLU A 75 4.15 -1.45 -10.02
N GLN A 76 5.15 -0.61 -10.19
CA GLN A 76 6.25 -0.54 -9.24
C GLN A 76 5.74 -0.16 -7.85
N ALA A 77 6.23 -0.85 -6.83
CA ALA A 77 5.86 -0.56 -5.44
C ALA A 77 6.30 0.84 -5.04
N VAL A 78 5.44 1.53 -4.30
CA VAL A 78 5.75 2.84 -3.71
C VAL A 78 6.03 2.63 -2.24
N VAL A 79 7.31 2.53 -1.87
CA VAL A 79 7.73 2.20 -0.51
C VAL A 79 8.63 3.32 0.01
N PRO A 80 8.08 4.25 0.81
CA PRO A 80 8.89 5.31 1.40
C PRO A 80 10.01 4.75 2.28
N PRO A 81 11.13 5.48 2.43
CA PRO A 81 12.28 4.98 3.21
C PRO A 81 11.94 4.53 4.63
N LYS A 82 11.09 5.26 5.33
CA LYS A 82 10.67 4.88 6.69
C LYS A 82 9.94 3.54 6.74
N ALA A 83 9.08 3.27 5.74
CA ALA A 83 8.36 2.00 5.64
C ALA A 83 9.34 0.88 5.28
N ARG A 84 10.23 1.13 4.33
CA ARG A 84 11.24 0.16 3.91
C ARG A 84 12.11 -0.28 5.09
N ALA A 85 12.45 0.64 5.98
CA ALA A 85 13.28 0.34 7.15
C ALA A 85 12.62 -0.66 8.13
N LEU A 86 11.29 -0.72 8.14
CA LEU A 86 10.55 -1.62 9.04
C LEU A 86 10.15 -2.94 8.38
N LEU A 87 10.18 -3.01 7.04
CA LEU A 87 9.79 -4.20 6.30
C LEU A 87 10.93 -5.22 6.25
N ALA A 88 10.62 -6.49 6.48
CA ALA A 88 11.56 -7.59 6.28
C ALA A 88 11.68 -7.94 4.80
N ARG A 89 10.55 -7.91 4.08
CA ARG A 89 10.48 -8.06 2.63
C ARG A 89 9.16 -7.49 2.12
N PHE A 90 9.06 -7.27 0.83
CA PHE A 90 7.85 -6.78 0.19
C PHE A 90 7.85 -7.12 -1.29
N ASP A 91 6.67 -7.14 -1.90
CA ASP A 91 6.55 -7.31 -3.34
C ASP A 91 7.06 -6.05 -4.05
N GLU A 92 7.93 -6.23 -5.04
CA GLU A 92 8.45 -5.09 -5.80
C GLU A 92 7.41 -4.48 -6.73
N ARG A 93 6.35 -5.25 -7.04
CA ARG A 93 5.29 -4.80 -7.94
C ARG A 93 3.93 -5.00 -7.29
N SER A 94 3.03 -4.08 -7.55
CA SER A 94 1.63 -4.15 -7.12
C SER A 94 0.78 -4.77 -8.22
N ALA A 95 -0.28 -5.46 -7.85
CA ALA A 95 -1.25 -5.99 -8.79
C ALA A 95 -2.46 -5.06 -8.89
N HIS A 96 -3.00 -4.92 -10.10
CA HIS A 96 -4.18 -4.09 -10.34
C HIS A 96 -5.30 -4.94 -10.91
N TYR A 97 -6.52 -4.70 -10.42
CA TYR A 97 -7.69 -5.47 -10.80
C TYR A 97 -8.84 -4.53 -11.14
N GLU A 98 -9.61 -4.87 -12.15
CA GLU A 98 -10.88 -4.20 -12.40
C GLU A 98 -11.93 -4.77 -11.44
N VAL A 99 -12.73 -3.91 -10.83
CA VAL A 99 -13.86 -4.33 -10.02
C VAL A 99 -15.01 -4.67 -10.98
N VAL A 100 -15.45 -5.91 -10.97
CA VAL A 100 -16.52 -6.39 -11.87
C VAL A 100 -17.85 -6.62 -11.17
N ILE A 101 -17.83 -6.71 -9.85
CA ILE A 101 -19.02 -6.85 -9.02
C ILE A 101 -18.87 -6.05 -7.74
#